data_576637494bbcd5d38fefa1f23e257828
#
_entry.id   576637494bbcd5d38fefa1f23e257828
#
_cell.length_a   1.000
_cell.length_b   1.000
_cell.length_c   1.000
_cell.angle_alpha   90.00
_cell.angle_beta   90.00
_cell.angle_gamma   90.00
#
_symmetry.space_group_name_H-M   'P 1'
#
loop_
_entity.id
_entity.type
_entity.pdbx_description
1 polymer ?
#
loop_
_entity_poly.entity_id
_entity_poly.type
_entity_poly.pdbx_seq_one_letter_code
_entity_poly.pdbx_strand_id
1 'polypeptide(L)'
;MNFDAVFSSPLQRAIRTAELAGFPDPQLTPVLREVDYGEYEGMTTKAIHESRPDWELYRDGSPGGETPAQIYARATDFITLASAVKGRVLAFSHGHFLRAVAIAWMRLDIKAASALHLDVATLSLVRDDERGRVLAMWNSPP
;
A
#
# COMPACT_ATOMS: atom_id res chain seq x y z
N MET A 1 21.11 -3.23 5.40
CA MET A 1 20.24 -4.44 5.30
C MET A 1 20.14 -4.80 3.82
N ASN A 2 20.35 -6.06 3.47
CA ASN A 2 20.29 -6.51 2.08
C ASN A 2 18.91 -7.07 1.77
N PHE A 3 18.39 -6.72 0.58
CA PHE A 3 17.15 -7.24 0.03
C PHE A 3 17.44 -8.03 -1.25
N ASP A 4 16.68 -9.07 -1.48
CA ASP A 4 16.79 -9.95 -2.66
C ASP A 4 16.04 -9.37 -3.86
N ALA A 5 15.04 -8.51 -3.59
CA ALA A 5 14.38 -7.68 -4.60
C ALA A 5 13.93 -6.36 -3.97
N VAL A 6 13.95 -5.31 -4.79
CA VAL A 6 13.45 -3.98 -4.44
C VAL A 6 12.48 -3.53 -5.52
N PHE A 7 11.23 -3.30 -5.14
CA PHE A 7 10.17 -2.83 -6.04
C PHE A 7 9.76 -1.40 -5.70
N SER A 8 9.31 -0.66 -6.70
CA SER A 8 8.72 0.67 -6.49
C SER A 8 7.51 0.89 -7.38
N SER A 9 6.57 1.67 -6.86
CA SER A 9 5.58 2.35 -7.69
C SER A 9 6.30 3.16 -8.78
N PRO A 10 5.76 3.24 -10.00
CA PRO A 10 6.32 4.09 -11.05
C PRO A 10 6.10 5.59 -10.83
N LEU A 11 5.37 5.99 -9.79
CA LEU A 11 5.17 7.40 -9.47
C LEU A 11 6.46 8.03 -8.93
N GLN A 12 6.80 9.22 -9.43
CA GLN A 12 8.08 9.87 -9.16
C GLN A 12 8.40 10.02 -7.67
N ARG A 13 7.41 10.30 -6.82
CA ARG A 13 7.60 10.44 -5.38
C ARG A 13 8.07 9.15 -4.69
N ALA A 14 7.61 7.98 -5.18
CA ALA A 14 8.06 6.68 -4.66
C ALA A 14 9.48 6.34 -5.14
N ILE A 15 9.77 6.59 -6.41
CA ILE A 15 11.11 6.42 -6.98
C ILE A 15 12.11 7.29 -6.20
N ARG A 16 11.77 8.55 -5.98
CA ARG A 16 12.64 9.48 -5.24
C ARG A 16 12.87 9.02 -3.81
N THR A 17 11.87 8.47 -3.15
CA THR A 17 12.03 7.89 -1.81
C THR A 17 13.00 6.70 -1.84
N ALA A 18 12.88 5.82 -2.84
CA ALA A 18 13.78 4.69 -3.01
C ALA A 18 15.23 5.14 -3.21
N GLU A 19 15.47 6.11 -4.08
CA GLU A 19 16.80 6.71 -4.31
C GLU A 19 17.41 7.25 -3.00
N LEU A 20 16.64 8.05 -2.25
CA LEU A 20 17.10 8.64 -1.00
C LEU A 20 17.37 7.60 0.09
N ALA A 21 16.66 6.47 0.03
CA ALA A 21 16.88 5.33 0.92
C ALA A 21 18.08 4.46 0.52
N GLY A 22 18.77 4.80 -0.58
CA GLY A 22 19.95 4.07 -1.06
C GLY A 22 19.63 2.97 -2.07
N PHE A 23 18.45 2.99 -2.70
CA PHE A 23 18.02 2.04 -3.74
C PHE A 23 17.70 2.79 -5.04
N PRO A 24 18.74 3.19 -5.83
CA PRO A 24 18.54 4.05 -7.00
C PRO A 24 17.86 3.35 -8.18
N ASP A 25 17.91 2.02 -8.25
CA ASP A 25 17.42 1.24 -9.38
C ASP A 25 16.36 0.19 -8.95
N PRO A 26 15.22 0.59 -8.36
CA PRO A 26 14.18 -0.36 -8.00
C PRO A 26 13.47 -0.88 -9.25
N GLN A 27 12.94 -2.11 -9.17
CA GLN A 27 12.06 -2.64 -10.22
C GLN A 27 10.72 -1.92 -10.17
N LEU A 28 10.38 -1.19 -11.22
CA LEU A 28 9.12 -0.46 -11.29
C LEU A 28 7.97 -1.40 -11.63
N THR A 29 6.88 -1.31 -10.89
CA THR A 29 5.67 -2.07 -11.16
C THR A 29 4.39 -1.25 -10.91
N PRO A 30 3.47 -1.21 -11.89
CA PRO A 30 2.20 -0.48 -11.75
C PRO A 30 1.32 -1.00 -10.60
N VAL A 31 1.52 -2.25 -10.17
CA VAL A 31 0.76 -2.84 -9.07
C VAL A 31 0.93 -2.07 -7.75
N LEU A 32 2.05 -1.35 -7.60
CA LEU A 32 2.36 -0.53 -6.42
C LEU A 32 1.88 0.93 -6.50
N ARG A 33 1.15 1.32 -7.53
CA ARG A 33 0.56 2.66 -7.61
C ARG A 33 -0.36 2.93 -6.44
N GLU A 34 -0.52 4.22 -6.11
CA GLU A 34 -1.56 4.64 -5.17
C GLU A 34 -2.95 4.25 -5.69
N VAL A 35 -3.89 4.16 -4.78
CA VAL A 35 -5.29 3.92 -5.12
C VAL A 35 -5.75 4.95 -6.17
N ASP A 36 -6.48 4.47 -7.18
CA ASP A 36 -7.13 5.33 -8.15
C ASP A 36 -8.40 5.93 -7.51
N TYR A 37 -8.34 7.21 -7.23
CA TYR A 37 -9.45 7.95 -6.61
C TYR A 37 -10.50 8.43 -7.62
N GLY A 38 -10.29 8.20 -8.93
CA GLY A 38 -11.24 8.63 -9.96
C GLY A 38 -11.60 10.10 -9.85
N GLU A 39 -12.90 10.40 -9.74
CA GLU A 39 -13.40 11.77 -9.62
C GLU A 39 -12.97 12.49 -8.34
N TYR A 40 -12.50 11.76 -7.35
CA TYR A 40 -11.99 12.35 -6.09
C TYR A 40 -10.49 12.65 -6.13
N GLU A 41 -9.83 12.45 -7.27
CA GLU A 41 -8.41 12.77 -7.42
C GLU A 41 -8.16 14.25 -7.13
N GLY A 42 -7.18 14.54 -6.27
CA GLY A 42 -6.86 15.90 -5.83
C GLY A 42 -7.78 16.49 -4.76
N MET A 43 -8.84 15.80 -4.38
CA MET A 43 -9.74 16.24 -3.30
C MET A 43 -9.22 15.77 -1.92
N THR A 44 -9.41 16.61 -0.92
CA THR A 44 -9.20 16.21 0.48
C THR A 44 -10.40 15.42 0.98
N THR A 45 -10.20 14.57 2.00
CA THR A 45 -11.30 13.88 2.68
C THR A 45 -12.34 14.86 3.20
N LYS A 46 -11.91 16.02 3.74
CA LYS A 46 -12.80 17.08 4.20
C LYS A 46 -13.71 17.59 3.07
N ALA A 47 -13.14 17.84 1.88
CA ALA A 47 -13.91 18.31 0.73
C ALA A 47 -14.92 17.25 0.26
N ILE A 48 -14.55 15.98 0.25
CA ILE A 48 -15.47 14.87 -0.08
C ILE A 48 -16.61 14.80 0.93
N HIS A 49 -16.30 14.94 2.22
CA HIS A 49 -17.30 14.90 3.30
C HIS A 49 -18.31 16.07 3.27
N GLU A 50 -18.01 17.18 2.57
CA GLU A 50 -18.98 18.26 2.37
C GLU A 50 -20.22 17.79 1.59
N SER A 51 -20.02 16.86 0.62
CA SER A 51 -21.11 16.28 -0.19
C SER A 51 -21.49 14.87 0.26
N ARG A 52 -20.58 14.12 0.85
CA ARG A 52 -20.76 12.75 1.32
C ARG A 52 -20.16 12.57 2.73
N PRO A 53 -20.87 13.01 3.79
CA PRO A 53 -20.31 13.01 5.17
C PRO A 53 -19.87 11.65 5.68
N ASP A 54 -20.49 10.56 5.20
CA ASP A 54 -20.21 9.18 5.64
C ASP A 54 -19.23 8.46 4.71
N TRP A 55 -18.68 9.14 3.71
CA TRP A 55 -17.77 8.48 2.77
C TRP A 55 -16.52 7.94 3.45
N GLU A 56 -16.17 6.71 3.07
CA GLU A 56 -14.96 6.03 3.54
C GLU A 56 -14.39 5.18 2.39
N LEU A 57 -13.10 5.37 2.08
CA LEU A 57 -12.47 4.79 0.89
C LEU A 57 -12.60 3.26 0.82
N TYR A 58 -12.31 2.56 1.90
CA TYR A 58 -12.27 1.10 1.89
C TYR A 58 -13.64 0.42 2.02
N ARG A 59 -14.68 1.20 2.20
CA ARG A 59 -16.07 0.73 2.16
C ARG A 59 -16.76 1.12 0.86
N ASP A 60 -16.54 2.34 0.41
CA ASP A 60 -17.32 2.97 -0.68
C ASP A 60 -16.57 3.02 -2.01
N GLY A 61 -15.22 3.04 -1.97
CA GLY A 61 -14.41 3.32 -3.14
C GLY A 61 -14.55 4.77 -3.61
N SER A 62 -14.19 5.03 -4.85
CA SER A 62 -14.25 6.35 -5.45
C SER A 62 -14.96 6.31 -6.80
N PRO A 63 -15.84 7.27 -7.11
CA PRO A 63 -16.55 7.32 -8.40
C PRO A 63 -15.55 7.38 -9.56
N GLY A 64 -15.68 6.45 -10.52
CA GLY A 64 -14.76 6.36 -11.66
C GLY A 64 -13.35 5.87 -11.33
N GLY A 65 -13.07 5.56 -10.07
CA GLY A 65 -11.81 5.00 -9.60
C GLY A 65 -11.93 3.53 -9.17
N GLU A 66 -11.02 3.09 -8.29
CA GLU A 66 -11.02 1.72 -7.78
C GLU A 66 -12.14 1.50 -6.76
N THR A 67 -12.79 0.34 -6.84
CA THR A 67 -13.65 -0.19 -5.79
C THR A 67 -12.79 -0.81 -4.67
N PRO A 68 -13.34 -0.99 -3.45
CA PRO A 68 -12.63 -1.70 -2.39
C PRO A 68 -12.20 -3.11 -2.78
N ALA A 69 -13.02 -3.84 -3.53
CA ALA A 69 -12.68 -5.17 -4.03
C ALA A 69 -11.49 -5.13 -5.01
N GLN A 70 -11.44 -4.13 -5.88
CA GLN A 70 -10.32 -3.94 -6.82
C GLN A 70 -9.03 -3.57 -6.09
N ILE A 71 -9.10 -2.72 -5.08
CA ILE A 71 -7.93 -2.38 -4.24
C ILE A 71 -7.39 -3.64 -3.57
N TYR A 72 -8.27 -4.46 -2.97
CA TYR A 72 -7.89 -5.71 -2.32
C TYR A 72 -7.26 -6.70 -3.30
N ALA A 73 -7.87 -6.88 -4.47
CA ALA A 73 -7.35 -7.78 -5.51
C ALA A 73 -5.95 -7.35 -5.96
N ARG A 74 -5.72 -6.05 -6.19
CA ARG A 74 -4.42 -5.53 -6.58
C ARG A 74 -3.38 -5.68 -5.46
N ALA A 75 -3.77 -5.49 -4.20
CA ALA A 75 -2.92 -5.78 -3.05
C ALA A 75 -2.51 -7.27 -3.00
N THR A 76 -3.43 -8.18 -3.27
CA THR A 76 -3.16 -9.61 -3.37
C THR A 76 -2.21 -9.94 -4.54
N ASP A 77 -2.37 -9.28 -5.68
CA ASP A 77 -1.46 -9.43 -6.83
C ASP A 77 -0.02 -9.03 -6.46
N PHE A 78 0.15 -7.94 -5.72
CA PHE A 78 1.48 -7.54 -5.23
C PHE A 78 2.04 -8.57 -4.25
N ILE A 79 1.24 -9.08 -3.33
CA ILE A 79 1.68 -10.13 -2.39
C ILE A 79 2.15 -11.38 -3.16
N THR A 80 1.44 -11.77 -4.20
CA THR A 80 1.83 -12.89 -5.07
C THR A 80 3.18 -12.63 -5.76
N LEU A 81 3.34 -11.43 -6.32
CA LEU A 81 4.61 -11.00 -6.94
C LEU A 81 5.78 -11.05 -5.95
N ALA A 82 5.59 -10.46 -4.77
CA ALA A 82 6.62 -10.41 -3.74
C ALA A 82 6.94 -11.81 -3.19
N SER A 83 5.94 -12.67 -3.01
CA SER A 83 6.09 -14.03 -2.49
C SER A 83 6.81 -14.98 -3.46
N ALA A 84 6.87 -14.65 -4.74
CA ALA A 84 7.65 -15.41 -5.73
C ALA A 84 9.18 -15.21 -5.55
N VAL A 85 9.59 -14.14 -4.89
CA VAL A 85 10.99 -13.89 -4.56
C VAL A 85 11.38 -14.69 -3.31
N LYS A 86 12.43 -15.48 -3.42
CA LYS A 86 12.99 -16.18 -2.24
C LYS A 86 13.88 -15.21 -1.48
N GLY A 87 13.44 -14.80 -0.30
CA GLY A 87 14.22 -13.92 0.56
C GLY A 87 13.46 -12.66 0.97
N ARG A 88 14.19 -11.56 1.13
CA ARG A 88 13.66 -10.29 1.60
C ARG A 88 13.30 -9.38 0.44
N VAL A 89 12.08 -8.87 0.46
CA VAL A 89 11.59 -7.91 -0.52
C VAL A 89 11.37 -6.56 0.16
N LEU A 90 11.83 -5.49 -0.49
CA LEU A 90 11.52 -4.11 -0.12
C LEU A 90 10.60 -3.51 -1.20
N ALA A 91 9.59 -2.76 -0.77
CA ALA A 91 8.69 -2.08 -1.68
C ALA A 91 8.46 -0.63 -1.28
N PHE A 92 8.50 0.25 -2.27
CA PHE A 92 8.17 1.67 -2.13
C PHE A 92 6.83 1.94 -2.81
N SER A 93 5.87 2.43 -2.04
CA SER A 93 4.52 2.67 -2.51
C SER A 93 3.87 3.83 -1.76
N HIS A 94 2.58 3.79 -1.53
CA HIS A 94 1.77 4.92 -1.08
C HIS A 94 0.87 4.53 0.09
N GLY A 95 0.43 5.54 0.83
CA GLY A 95 -0.24 5.35 2.11
C GLY A 95 -1.51 4.50 2.04
N HIS A 96 -2.43 4.80 1.13
CA HIS A 96 -3.68 4.04 1.05
C HIS A 96 -3.46 2.62 0.52
N PHE A 97 -2.62 2.47 -0.50
CA PHE A 97 -2.35 1.15 -1.05
C PHE A 97 -1.59 0.24 -0.08
N LEU A 98 -0.58 0.76 0.63
CA LEU A 98 0.18 -0.04 1.61
C LEU A 98 -0.69 -0.50 2.79
N ARG A 99 -1.66 0.30 3.23
CA ARG A 99 -2.64 -0.14 4.23
C ARG A 99 -3.47 -1.33 3.72
N ALA A 100 -3.88 -1.29 2.45
CA ALA A 100 -4.58 -2.40 1.82
C ALA A 100 -3.69 -3.65 1.71
N VAL A 101 -2.40 -3.48 1.38
CA VAL A 101 -1.43 -4.60 1.34
C VAL A 101 -1.30 -5.27 2.70
N ALA A 102 -1.19 -4.50 3.78
CA ALA A 102 -1.10 -5.05 5.13
C ALA A 102 -2.36 -5.85 5.50
N ILE A 103 -3.54 -5.34 5.18
CA ILE A 103 -4.81 -6.01 5.43
C ILE A 103 -4.95 -7.29 4.59
N ALA A 104 -4.59 -7.23 3.31
CA ALA A 104 -4.61 -8.40 2.43
C ALA A 104 -3.60 -9.47 2.88
N TRP A 105 -2.42 -9.05 3.35
CA TRP A 105 -1.42 -9.96 3.93
C TRP A 105 -2.01 -10.74 5.11
N MET A 106 -2.66 -10.04 6.01
CA MET A 106 -3.29 -10.64 7.20
C MET A 106 -4.61 -11.38 6.88
N ARG A 107 -5.08 -11.35 5.63
CA ARG A 107 -6.34 -11.95 5.18
C ARG A 107 -7.57 -11.43 5.93
N LEU A 108 -7.54 -10.16 6.27
CA LEU A 108 -8.67 -9.46 6.91
C LEU A 108 -9.56 -8.80 5.86
N ASP A 109 -10.75 -8.37 6.28
CA ASP A 109 -11.64 -7.57 5.45
C ASP A 109 -11.00 -6.23 5.13
N ILE A 110 -11.11 -5.78 3.86
CA ILE A 110 -10.50 -4.52 3.39
C ILE A 110 -10.93 -3.31 4.21
N LYS A 111 -12.12 -3.31 4.78
CA LYS A 111 -12.63 -2.23 5.63
C LYS A 111 -11.73 -1.98 6.85
N ALA A 112 -11.02 -2.99 7.31
CA ALA A 112 -10.08 -2.85 8.43
C ALA A 112 -8.89 -1.92 8.10
N ALA A 113 -8.62 -1.65 6.83
CA ALA A 113 -7.55 -0.74 6.42
C ALA A 113 -7.78 0.71 6.91
N SER A 114 -9.03 1.11 7.12
CA SER A 114 -9.36 2.44 7.67
C SER A 114 -8.85 2.64 9.11
N ALA A 115 -8.65 1.55 9.85
CA ALA A 115 -8.14 1.59 11.22
C ALA A 115 -6.60 1.66 11.31
N LEU A 116 -5.89 1.51 10.19
CA LEU A 116 -4.44 1.62 10.15
C LEU A 116 -4.02 3.05 9.81
N HIS A 117 -3.28 3.68 10.72
CA HIS A 117 -2.60 4.95 10.44
C HIS A 117 -1.23 4.66 9.81
N LEU A 118 -0.86 5.42 8.78
CA LEU A 118 0.43 5.28 8.12
C LEU A 118 0.96 6.67 7.72
N ASP A 119 2.08 7.06 8.31
CA ASP A 119 2.79 8.29 7.98
C ASP A 119 3.69 8.11 6.76
N VAL A 120 4.08 9.22 6.17
CA VAL A 120 5.07 9.25 5.09
C VAL A 120 6.46 8.87 5.60
N ALA A 121 7.27 8.26 4.74
CA ALA A 121 8.66 7.89 5.03
C ALA A 121 8.84 7.00 6.27
N THR A 122 7.87 6.14 6.53
CA THR A 122 7.94 5.13 7.59
C THR A 122 8.16 3.73 7.01
N LEU A 123 8.62 2.83 7.86
CA LEU A 123 8.85 1.43 7.51
C LEU A 123 7.83 0.53 8.20
N SER A 124 7.30 -0.43 7.45
CA SER A 124 6.44 -1.49 7.97
C SER A 124 6.97 -2.85 7.54
N LEU A 125 6.72 -3.88 8.33
CA LEU A 125 7.20 -5.23 8.07
C LEU A 125 6.08 -6.24 8.24
N VAL A 126 5.83 -7.00 7.19
CA VAL A 126 5.00 -8.20 7.20
C VAL A 126 5.88 -9.43 7.01
N ARG A 127 5.54 -10.53 7.61
CA ARG A 127 6.28 -11.78 7.46
C ARG A 127 5.41 -13.00 7.77
N ASP A 128 5.84 -14.16 7.29
CA ASP A 128 5.38 -15.43 7.81
C ASP A 128 6.23 -15.84 9.03
N ASP A 129 5.58 -16.37 10.03
CA ASP A 129 6.23 -17.06 11.16
C ASP A 129 5.44 -18.34 11.50
N GLU A 130 5.80 -18.99 12.59
CA GLU A 130 5.15 -20.24 13.04
C GLU A 130 3.62 -20.10 13.30
N ARG A 131 3.13 -18.88 13.49
CA ARG A 131 1.70 -18.55 13.65
C ARG A 131 0.99 -18.28 12.33
N GLY A 132 1.74 -18.19 11.20
CA GLY A 132 1.28 -17.79 9.89
C GLY A 132 1.66 -16.35 9.55
N ARG A 133 0.81 -15.68 8.76
CA ARG A 133 1.06 -14.31 8.31
C ARG A 133 0.82 -13.29 9.41
N VAL A 134 1.83 -12.50 9.71
CA VAL A 134 1.79 -11.48 10.78
C VAL A 134 2.24 -10.11 10.28
N LEU A 135 1.70 -9.07 10.88
CA LEU A 135 2.21 -7.72 10.82
C LEU A 135 3.21 -7.55 11.96
N ALA A 136 4.50 -7.59 11.64
CA ALA A 136 5.57 -7.62 12.63
C ALA A 136 5.98 -6.21 13.09
N MET A 137 5.82 -5.20 12.21
CA MET A 137 6.10 -3.80 12.53
C MET A 137 5.20 -2.91 11.66
N TRP A 138 4.72 -1.84 12.22
CA TRP A 138 3.86 -0.90 11.50
C TRP A 138 4.21 0.54 11.82
N ASN A 139 4.32 1.35 10.75
CA ASN A 139 4.49 2.80 10.85
C ASN A 139 5.69 3.23 11.71
N SER A 140 6.80 2.51 11.61
CA SER A 140 8.02 2.84 12.34
C SER A 140 8.81 3.92 11.61
N PRO A 141 9.35 4.93 12.30
CA PRO A 141 10.30 5.85 11.68
C PRO A 141 11.53 5.07 11.20
N PRO A 142 12.20 5.56 10.14
CA PRO A 142 13.38 4.92 9.57
C PRO A 142 14.58 4.90 10.52
#